data_cc4597e3095ef2d24262f0a256679635
#
_entry.id   cc4597e3095ef2d24262f0a256679635
#
_cell.length_a   1.000
_cell.length_b   1.000
_cell.length_c   1.000
_cell.angle_alpha   90.00
_cell.angle_beta   90.00
_cell.angle_gamma   90.00
#
_symmetry.space_group_name_H-M   'P 1'
#
loop_
_entity.id
_entity.type
_entity.pdbx_description
1 polymer ?
#
loop_
_entity_poly.entity_id
_entity_poly.type
_entity_poly.pdbx_seq_one_letter_code
_entity_poly.pdbx_strand_id
1 'polypeptide(L)'
;MCAQPLDFGNNGQKPPGVLEPAWKQPGPGRTTVPGMTNYLYLGLAIICEVIATSFLARSEGFSKLGPTAVSLVGYAISFYLLSLTLRTVPTGVAYAIWSGVGIVLVSAVAYFWQGQKLDAPALAGMAMIVGGVLVINLFSKTAGH
;
A
#
# COMPACT_ATOMS: atom_id res chain seq x y z
N MET A 1 -0.84 39.21 56.22
CA MET A 1 -0.97 37.77 56.05
C MET A 1 -1.14 37.51 54.55
N CYS A 2 0.00 37.41 53.84
CA CYS A 2 0.01 37.27 52.35
C CYS A 2 -0.10 35.80 52.00
N ALA A 3 -1.18 35.48 51.27
CA ALA A 3 -1.32 34.16 50.65
C ALA A 3 -0.34 34.02 49.49
N GLN A 4 0.56 33.02 49.53
CA GLN A 4 1.39 32.65 48.42
C GLN A 4 0.57 32.00 47.33
N PRO A 5 0.78 32.34 46.01
CA PRO A 5 0.15 31.61 44.93
C PRO A 5 0.76 30.21 44.84
N LEU A 6 -0.10 29.19 44.77
CA LEU A 6 0.29 27.80 44.54
C LEU A 6 0.89 27.69 43.16
N ASP A 7 2.19 27.44 43.11
CA ASP A 7 2.94 27.12 41.91
C ASP A 7 2.50 25.72 41.43
N PHE A 8 1.62 25.67 40.42
CA PHE A 8 1.34 24.45 39.69
C PHE A 8 2.53 24.19 38.75
N GLY A 9 3.62 23.71 39.33
CA GLY A 9 4.74 23.17 38.57
C GLY A 9 4.24 22.09 37.61
N ASN A 10 4.08 22.50 36.38
CA ASN A 10 3.72 21.60 35.27
C ASN A 10 4.94 20.74 34.90
N ASN A 11 5.25 19.76 35.72
CA ASN A 11 6.34 18.81 35.52
C ASN A 11 5.97 17.67 34.54
N GLY A 12 4.90 17.80 33.73
CA GLY A 12 4.55 16.76 32.75
C GLY A 12 4.26 15.37 33.36
N GLN A 13 4.25 15.25 34.72
CA GLN A 13 3.94 14.02 35.41
C GLN A 13 2.42 13.81 35.43
N LYS A 14 1.97 12.82 34.67
CA LYS A 14 0.58 12.36 34.71
C LYS A 14 0.25 11.85 36.13
N PRO A 15 -0.95 12.11 36.65
CA PRO A 15 -1.36 11.59 37.94
C PRO A 15 -1.34 10.06 37.94
N PRO A 16 -0.86 9.40 39.02
CA PRO A 16 -0.83 7.96 39.09
C PRO A 16 -2.28 7.40 39.05
N GLY A 17 -2.52 6.46 38.13
CA GLY A 17 -3.81 5.78 38.01
C GLY A 17 -4.68 6.13 36.80
N VAL A 18 -4.26 7.08 35.96
CA VAL A 18 -4.94 7.33 34.69
C VAL A 18 -4.47 6.31 33.66
N LEU A 19 -5.26 5.26 33.46
CA LEU A 19 -5.04 4.30 32.39
C LEU A 19 -5.28 5.00 31.05
N GLU A 20 -4.23 5.12 30.23
CA GLU A 20 -4.38 5.59 28.86
C GLU A 20 -5.33 4.65 28.10
N PRO A 21 -6.30 5.20 27.37
CA PRO A 21 -7.22 4.38 26.60
C PRO A 21 -6.43 3.49 25.61
N ALA A 22 -6.90 2.27 25.39
CA ALA A 22 -6.22 1.24 24.61
C ALA A 22 -5.75 1.69 23.21
N TRP A 23 -6.42 2.68 22.61
CA TRP A 23 -6.03 3.25 21.30
C TRP A 23 -4.80 4.17 21.36
N LYS A 24 -4.45 4.68 22.56
CA LYS A 24 -3.24 5.50 22.78
C LYS A 24 -2.02 4.68 23.18
N GLN A 25 -2.21 3.42 23.55
CA GLN A 25 -1.08 2.56 23.87
C GLN A 25 -0.38 2.18 22.57
N PRO A 26 0.95 2.36 22.47
CA PRO A 26 1.70 1.81 21.35
C PRO A 26 1.48 0.30 21.37
N GLY A 27 0.87 -0.23 20.32
CA GLY A 27 0.65 -1.65 20.19
C GLY A 27 1.96 -2.41 20.34
N PRO A 28 1.96 -3.66 20.85
CA PRO A 28 3.17 -4.40 21.13
C PRO A 28 4.04 -4.51 19.87
N GLY A 29 5.20 -3.84 19.91
CA GLY A 29 6.35 -4.15 19.05
C GLY A 29 6.24 -3.86 17.56
N ARG A 30 5.62 -2.73 17.13
CA ARG A 30 5.60 -2.38 15.70
C ARG A 30 6.71 -1.39 15.33
N THR A 31 7.94 -1.69 15.70
CA THR A 31 9.14 -1.04 15.15
C THR A 31 9.91 -2.03 14.26
N THR A 32 9.22 -2.68 13.32
CA THR A 32 9.92 -3.33 12.23
C THR A 32 10.00 -2.35 11.07
N VAL A 33 11.21 -1.80 10.87
CA VAL A 33 11.59 -1.17 9.61
C VAL A 33 11.13 -2.14 8.51
N PRO A 34 10.37 -1.69 7.49
CA PRO A 34 9.92 -2.60 6.44
C PRO A 34 11.16 -3.24 5.81
N GLY A 35 11.42 -4.50 6.12
CA GLY A 35 12.54 -5.23 5.56
C GLY A 35 12.36 -5.44 4.06
N MET A 36 13.44 -5.66 3.34
CA MET A 36 13.43 -5.97 1.90
C MET A 36 12.39 -7.05 1.54
N THR A 37 12.17 -8.01 2.43
CA THR A 37 11.17 -9.08 2.29
C THR A 37 9.74 -8.56 2.09
N ASN A 38 9.35 -7.45 2.75
CA ASN A 38 8.00 -6.89 2.64
C ASN A 38 7.77 -6.23 1.28
N TYR A 39 8.78 -5.58 0.74
CA TYR A 39 8.75 -5.06 -0.62
C TYR A 39 8.77 -6.16 -1.68
N LEU A 40 9.41 -7.30 -1.40
CA LEU A 40 9.32 -8.49 -2.26
C LEU A 40 7.90 -9.07 -2.28
N TYR A 41 7.23 -9.15 -1.11
CA TYR A 41 5.83 -9.57 -1.05
C TYR A 41 4.93 -8.62 -1.85
N LEU A 42 5.15 -7.31 -1.73
CA LEU A 42 4.41 -6.32 -2.51
C LEU A 42 4.65 -6.49 -4.03
N GLY A 43 5.89 -6.65 -4.44
CA GLY A 43 6.24 -6.89 -5.84
C GLY A 43 5.59 -8.15 -6.41
N LEU A 44 5.66 -9.27 -5.66
CA LEU A 44 5.01 -10.53 -6.04
C LEU A 44 3.48 -10.38 -6.09
N ALA A 45 2.88 -9.65 -5.14
CA ALA A 45 1.45 -9.37 -5.15
C ALA A 45 1.03 -8.64 -6.43
N ILE A 46 1.78 -7.62 -6.84
CA ILE A 46 1.52 -6.86 -8.06
C ILE A 46 1.67 -7.76 -9.30
N ILE A 47 2.70 -8.61 -9.36
CA ILE A 47 2.89 -9.53 -10.48
C ILE A 47 1.71 -10.51 -10.58
N CYS A 48 1.30 -11.12 -9.46
CA CYS A 48 0.15 -12.03 -9.43
C CYS A 48 -1.13 -11.32 -9.87
N GLU A 49 -1.34 -10.08 -9.46
CA GLU A 49 -2.49 -9.26 -9.86
C GLU A 49 -2.48 -8.96 -11.36
N VAL A 50 -1.32 -8.56 -11.93
CA VAL A 50 -1.19 -8.29 -13.37
C VAL A 50 -1.52 -9.53 -14.20
N ILE A 51 -1.06 -10.70 -13.77
CA ILE A 51 -1.41 -11.98 -14.40
C ILE A 51 -2.92 -12.22 -14.28
N ALA A 52 -3.47 -12.10 -13.07
CA ALA A 52 -4.90 -12.30 -12.82
C ALA A 52 -5.77 -11.37 -13.67
N THR A 53 -5.44 -10.09 -13.75
CA THR A 53 -6.13 -9.08 -14.56
C THR A 53 -6.06 -9.42 -16.06
N SER A 54 -4.89 -9.88 -16.54
CA SER A 54 -4.70 -10.28 -17.95
C SER A 54 -5.57 -11.48 -18.33
N PHE A 55 -5.71 -12.45 -17.43
CA PHE A 55 -6.62 -13.58 -17.63
C PHE A 55 -8.08 -13.21 -17.44
N LEU A 56 -8.39 -12.27 -16.54
CA LEU A 56 -9.74 -11.72 -16.39
C LEU A 56 -10.23 -11.08 -17.70
N ALA A 57 -9.39 -10.31 -18.36
CA ALA A 57 -9.73 -9.73 -19.67
C ALA A 57 -10.08 -10.80 -20.72
N ARG A 58 -9.49 -12.00 -20.62
CA ARG A 58 -9.75 -13.14 -21.51
C ARG A 58 -10.91 -14.04 -21.10
N SER A 59 -11.45 -13.83 -19.89
CA SER A 59 -12.53 -14.66 -19.37
C SER A 59 -13.90 -14.38 -20.01
N GLU A 60 -14.01 -13.29 -20.79
CA GLU A 60 -15.26 -12.88 -21.44
C GLU A 60 -16.42 -12.80 -20.43
N GLY A 61 -16.22 -12.03 -19.36
CA GLY A 61 -17.23 -11.91 -18.31
C GLY A 61 -17.45 -13.20 -17.51
N PHE A 62 -16.35 -13.93 -17.20
CA PHE A 62 -16.36 -15.21 -16.48
C PHE A 62 -17.00 -16.39 -17.24
N SER A 63 -17.26 -16.24 -18.54
CA SER A 63 -17.84 -17.31 -19.36
C SER A 63 -16.87 -18.44 -19.67
N LYS A 64 -15.55 -18.13 -19.69
CA LYS A 64 -14.49 -19.11 -19.95
C LYS A 64 -13.87 -19.60 -18.64
N LEU A 65 -14.15 -20.85 -18.25
CA LEU A 65 -13.74 -21.43 -16.97
C LEU A 65 -12.22 -21.40 -16.73
N GLY A 66 -11.40 -21.72 -17.74
CA GLY A 66 -9.94 -21.74 -17.61
C GLY A 66 -9.37 -20.38 -17.21
N PRO A 67 -9.53 -19.32 -18.03
CA PRO A 67 -9.10 -17.98 -17.69
C PRO A 67 -9.70 -17.44 -16.38
N THR A 68 -10.96 -17.77 -16.10
CA THR A 68 -11.64 -17.40 -14.85
C THR A 68 -10.94 -18.00 -13.64
N ALA A 69 -10.65 -19.30 -13.67
CA ALA A 69 -9.98 -19.98 -12.56
C ALA A 69 -8.58 -19.40 -12.29
N VAL A 70 -7.79 -19.16 -13.35
CA VAL A 70 -6.45 -18.54 -13.22
C VAL A 70 -6.57 -17.15 -12.62
N SER A 71 -7.54 -16.35 -13.07
CA SER A 71 -7.76 -15.00 -12.55
C SER A 71 -8.13 -15.02 -11.06
N LEU A 72 -9.07 -15.86 -10.64
CA LEU A 72 -9.49 -15.95 -9.24
C LEU A 72 -8.37 -16.41 -8.32
N VAL A 73 -7.60 -17.42 -8.72
CA VAL A 73 -6.45 -17.90 -7.95
C VAL A 73 -5.36 -16.82 -7.86
N GLY A 74 -5.08 -16.15 -8.98
CA GLY A 74 -4.10 -15.06 -9.01
C GLY A 74 -4.47 -13.89 -8.09
N TYR A 75 -5.73 -13.48 -8.08
CA TYR A 75 -6.22 -12.46 -7.14
C TYR A 75 -6.13 -12.93 -5.68
N ALA A 76 -6.51 -14.16 -5.39
CA ALA A 76 -6.43 -14.70 -4.02
C ALA A 76 -4.99 -14.66 -3.49
N ILE A 77 -4.01 -15.08 -4.31
CA ILE A 77 -2.59 -15.02 -3.97
C ILE A 77 -2.12 -13.57 -3.80
N SER A 78 -2.49 -12.68 -4.72
CA SER A 78 -2.13 -11.27 -4.67
C SER A 78 -2.62 -10.60 -3.38
N PHE A 79 -3.89 -10.75 -3.02
CA PHE A 79 -4.44 -10.20 -1.80
C PHE A 79 -3.85 -10.81 -0.52
N TYR A 80 -3.52 -12.10 -0.55
CA TYR A 80 -2.82 -12.74 0.56
C TYR A 80 -1.44 -12.09 0.79
N LEU A 81 -0.63 -11.95 -0.26
CA LEU A 81 0.68 -11.31 -0.20
C LEU A 81 0.58 -9.83 0.21
N LEU A 82 -0.43 -9.12 -0.29
CA LEU A 82 -0.71 -7.76 0.14
C LEU A 82 -1.03 -7.69 1.63
N SER A 83 -1.84 -8.61 2.15
CA SER A 83 -2.18 -8.65 3.57
C SER A 83 -0.94 -8.83 4.47
N LEU A 84 0.06 -9.59 4.00
CA LEU A 84 1.35 -9.73 4.70
C LEU A 84 2.14 -8.41 4.65
N THR A 85 2.16 -7.74 3.51
CA THR A 85 2.82 -6.44 3.33
C THR A 85 2.25 -5.38 4.26
N LEU A 86 0.92 -5.29 4.38
CA LEU A 86 0.24 -4.29 5.19
C LEU A 86 0.44 -4.46 6.71
N ARG A 87 1.05 -5.55 7.14
CA ARG A 87 1.44 -5.72 8.56
C ARG A 87 2.59 -4.78 8.97
N THR A 88 3.42 -4.38 8.02
CA THR A 88 4.65 -3.62 8.28
C THR A 88 4.74 -2.33 7.46
N VAL A 89 4.24 -2.35 6.22
CA VAL A 89 4.24 -1.17 5.33
C VAL A 89 2.96 -0.36 5.57
N PRO A 90 3.06 0.97 5.78
CA PRO A 90 1.89 1.82 5.88
C PRO A 90 0.98 1.67 4.66
N THR A 91 -0.33 1.54 4.90
CA THR A 91 -1.33 1.25 3.86
C THR A 91 -1.25 2.23 2.68
N GLY A 92 -1.10 3.54 2.96
CA GLY A 92 -1.01 4.55 1.92
C GLY A 92 0.21 4.37 1.02
N VAL A 93 1.37 4.00 1.59
CA VAL A 93 2.60 3.74 0.83
C VAL A 93 2.47 2.46 -0.01
N ALA A 94 1.93 1.39 0.57
CA ALA A 94 1.71 0.14 -0.14
C ALA A 94 0.79 0.35 -1.36
N TYR A 95 -0.32 1.06 -1.19
CA TYR A 95 -1.25 1.39 -2.29
C TYR A 95 -0.65 2.34 -3.32
N ALA A 96 0.17 3.32 -2.90
CA ALA A 96 0.86 4.21 -3.83
C ALA A 96 1.82 3.43 -4.74
N ILE A 97 2.62 2.53 -4.17
CA ILE A 97 3.54 1.68 -4.95
C ILE A 97 2.73 0.73 -5.84
N TRP A 98 1.72 0.08 -5.30
CA TRP A 98 0.86 -0.84 -6.04
C TRP A 98 0.23 -0.16 -7.26
N SER A 99 -0.42 0.99 -7.07
CA SER A 99 -1.07 1.70 -8.18
C SER A 99 -0.06 2.19 -9.22
N GLY A 100 1.08 2.73 -8.81
CA GLY A 100 2.11 3.21 -9.73
C GLY A 100 2.76 2.09 -10.54
N VAL A 101 3.23 1.03 -9.87
CA VAL A 101 3.85 -0.11 -10.55
C VAL A 101 2.81 -0.94 -11.30
N GLY A 102 1.64 -1.16 -10.69
CA GLY A 102 0.56 -1.93 -11.28
C GLY A 102 0.09 -1.35 -12.61
N ILE A 103 -0.17 -0.03 -12.67
CA ILE A 103 -0.64 0.61 -13.90
C ILE A 103 0.39 0.51 -15.05
N VAL A 104 1.68 0.64 -14.73
CA VAL A 104 2.75 0.50 -15.72
C VAL A 104 2.80 -0.93 -16.24
N LEU A 105 2.76 -1.93 -15.37
CA LEU A 105 2.83 -3.34 -15.77
C LEU A 105 1.57 -3.79 -16.53
N VAL A 106 0.37 -3.43 -16.06
CA VAL A 106 -0.87 -3.76 -16.77
C VAL A 106 -0.90 -3.10 -18.15
N SER A 107 -0.47 -1.85 -18.25
CA SER A 107 -0.41 -1.13 -19.53
C SER A 107 0.62 -1.74 -20.47
N ALA A 108 1.77 -2.18 -19.97
CA ALA A 108 2.77 -2.89 -20.77
C ALA A 108 2.23 -4.22 -21.28
N VAL A 109 1.55 -5.03 -20.44
CA VAL A 109 0.92 -6.27 -20.87
C VAL A 109 -0.19 -6.02 -21.89
N ALA A 110 -1.02 -5.00 -21.68
CA ALA A 110 -2.06 -4.60 -22.63
C ALA A 110 -1.48 -4.20 -23.99
N TYR A 111 -0.39 -3.47 -23.98
CA TYR A 111 0.30 -3.06 -25.22
C TYR A 111 0.91 -4.26 -25.95
N PHE A 112 1.73 -5.08 -25.25
CA PHE A 112 2.49 -6.15 -25.90
C PHE A 112 1.67 -7.40 -26.18
N TRP A 113 0.71 -7.73 -25.33
CA TRP A 113 -0.04 -9.00 -25.42
C TRP A 113 -1.44 -8.81 -25.99
N GLN A 114 -2.09 -7.68 -25.70
CA GLN A 114 -3.46 -7.42 -26.17
C GLN A 114 -3.49 -6.49 -27.40
N GLY A 115 -2.33 -5.97 -27.82
CA GLY A 115 -2.22 -5.06 -28.97
C GLY A 115 -2.88 -3.70 -28.78
N GLN A 116 -3.14 -3.31 -27.52
CA GLN A 116 -3.73 -2.00 -27.22
C GLN A 116 -2.71 -0.90 -27.48
N LYS A 117 -3.07 0.08 -28.29
CA LYS A 117 -2.23 1.25 -28.54
C LYS A 117 -2.48 2.30 -27.46
N LEU A 118 -1.41 2.69 -26.78
CA LEU A 118 -1.43 3.79 -25.82
C LEU A 118 -1.23 5.11 -26.59
N ASP A 119 -2.13 6.04 -26.39
CA ASP A 119 -2.01 7.38 -26.94
C ASP A 119 -1.19 8.31 -26.03
N ALA A 120 -0.83 9.49 -26.54
CA ALA A 120 -0.03 10.45 -25.79
C ALA A 120 -0.70 10.92 -24.48
N PRO A 121 -2.02 11.18 -24.41
CA PRO A 121 -2.68 11.48 -23.15
C PRO A 121 -2.60 10.36 -22.11
N ALA A 122 -2.75 9.09 -22.51
CA ALA A 122 -2.63 7.95 -21.61
C ALA A 122 -1.20 7.84 -21.03
N LEU A 123 -0.17 7.99 -21.88
CA LEU A 123 1.22 8.01 -21.42
C LEU A 123 1.50 9.16 -20.47
N ALA A 124 1.00 10.36 -20.75
CA ALA A 124 1.13 11.52 -19.86
C ALA A 124 0.45 11.29 -18.51
N GLY A 125 -0.76 10.73 -18.50
CA GLY A 125 -1.49 10.39 -17.28
C GLY A 125 -0.74 9.35 -16.42
N MET A 126 -0.22 8.30 -17.05
CA MET A 126 0.59 7.30 -16.35
C MET A 126 1.89 7.89 -15.78
N ALA A 127 2.56 8.75 -16.52
CA ALA A 127 3.77 9.45 -16.05
C ALA A 127 3.47 10.32 -14.82
N MET A 128 2.34 11.01 -14.79
CA MET A 128 1.90 11.78 -13.61
C MET A 128 1.62 10.89 -12.39
N ILE A 129 0.99 9.73 -12.59
CA ILE A 129 0.74 8.78 -11.48
C ILE A 129 2.06 8.27 -10.91
N VAL A 130 2.98 7.81 -11.77
CA VAL A 130 4.30 7.34 -11.35
C VAL A 130 5.08 8.47 -10.66
N GLY A 131 5.05 9.68 -11.20
CA GLY A 131 5.66 10.87 -10.59
C GLY A 131 5.10 11.16 -9.21
N GLY A 132 3.78 11.10 -9.04
CA GLY A 132 3.11 11.25 -7.74
C GLY A 132 3.55 10.19 -6.72
N VAL A 133 3.65 8.93 -7.15
CA VAL A 133 4.17 7.83 -6.30
C VAL A 133 5.62 8.09 -5.87
N LEU A 134 6.48 8.55 -6.77
CA LEU A 134 7.86 8.89 -6.43
C LEU A 134 7.93 10.03 -5.42
N VAL A 135 7.12 11.08 -5.59
CA VAL A 135 7.03 12.19 -4.62
C VAL A 135 6.62 11.68 -3.24
N ILE A 136 5.61 10.81 -3.15
CA ILE A 136 5.19 10.23 -1.87
C ILE A 136 6.33 9.43 -1.24
N ASN A 137 7.00 8.58 -2.02
CA ASN A 137 8.05 7.71 -1.48
C ASN A 137 9.33 8.47 -1.09
N LEU A 138 9.67 9.54 -1.80
CA LEU A 138 10.93 10.27 -1.55
C LEU A 138 10.77 11.43 -0.55
N PHE A 139 9.61 12.07 -0.50
CA PHE A 139 9.43 13.32 0.25
C PHE A 139 8.41 13.22 1.38
N SER A 140 7.55 12.20 1.42
CA SER A 140 6.54 12.08 2.47
C SER A 140 7.12 11.45 3.73
N LYS A 141 7.02 12.17 4.86
CA LYS A 141 7.38 11.65 6.19
C LYS A 141 6.48 10.50 6.66
N THR A 142 5.32 10.32 6.03
CA THR A 142 4.39 9.22 6.32
C THR A 142 4.79 7.91 5.64
N ALA A 143 5.80 7.94 4.76
CA ALA A 143 6.31 6.75 4.08
C ALA A 143 7.19 5.85 4.98
N GLY A 144 7.37 6.18 6.26
CA GLY A 144 8.02 5.28 7.24
C GLY A 144 9.55 5.23 7.16
N HIS A 145 10.18 6.34 6.76
CA HIS A 145 11.64 6.52 6.84
C HIS A 145 12.03 7.09 8.19
#